data_f078991bd57fa923dc6a15d9469450ea
#
_entry.id   f078991bd57fa923dc6a15d9469450ea
#
_cell.length_a   1.000
_cell.length_b   1.000
_cell.length_c   1.000
_cell.angle_alpha   90.00
_cell.angle_beta   90.00
_cell.angle_gamma   90.00
#
_symmetry.space_group_name_H-M   'P 1'
#
loop_
_entity.id
_entity.type
_entity.pdbx_description
1 polymer ?
#
loop_
_entity_poly.entity_id
_entity_poly.type
_entity_poly.pdbx_seq_one_letter_code
_entity_poly.pdbx_strand_id
1 'polypeptide(L)'
;MLLKFLSFIGRKKVVLDRGPSHPRYDGAKPWMNRYYVLFRYRPKWFPFNILIHEMLADDHGEGVHNHLCPYITIILRGGYWETTKKGKFWRKPGYIGFRSANAHHRVDLKEGTNPMTIFIPGPFGLRKGSRSEYGIDFKTKK
;
A
#
# COMPACT_ATOMS: atom_id res chain seq x y z
N MET A 1 -6.77 20.60 2.51
CA MET A 1 -5.77 21.66 2.58
C MET A 1 -4.34 21.12 2.67
N LEU A 2 -4.05 20.24 3.62
CA LEU A 2 -2.71 19.61 3.73
C LEU A 2 -2.26 18.92 2.44
N LEU A 3 -3.13 18.14 1.79
CA LEU A 3 -2.76 17.42 0.58
C LEU A 3 -2.44 18.36 -0.59
N LYS A 4 -3.17 19.45 -0.72
CA LYS A 4 -2.89 20.47 -1.74
C LYS A 4 -1.53 21.12 -1.49
N PHE A 5 -1.21 21.41 -0.23
CA PHE A 5 0.07 21.96 0.14
C PHE A 5 1.21 21.00 -0.15
N LEU A 6 1.08 19.73 0.24
CA LEU A 6 2.08 18.71 -0.04
C LEU A 6 2.28 18.51 -1.55
N SER A 7 1.21 18.56 -2.32
CA SER A 7 1.30 18.49 -3.78
C SER A 7 2.06 19.70 -4.34
N PHE A 8 1.75 20.89 -3.87
CA PHE A 8 2.37 22.13 -4.31
C PHE A 8 3.89 22.13 -4.08
N ILE A 9 4.35 21.61 -2.94
CA ILE A 9 5.78 21.56 -2.61
C ILE A 9 6.48 20.28 -3.14
N GLY A 10 5.87 19.58 -4.08
CA GLY A 10 6.50 18.41 -4.71
C GLY A 10 6.51 17.15 -3.88
N ARG A 11 5.65 17.04 -2.88
CA ARG A 11 5.57 15.87 -2.00
C ARG A 11 4.46 14.90 -2.38
N LYS A 12 3.90 15.02 -3.56
CA LYS A 12 2.94 14.09 -4.11
C LYS A 12 3.60 13.22 -5.17
N LYS A 13 3.29 11.94 -5.16
CA LYS A 13 3.66 10.98 -6.22
C LYS A 13 2.44 10.18 -6.61
N VAL A 14 2.17 10.11 -7.91
CA VAL A 14 1.19 9.15 -8.44
C VAL A 14 1.91 7.81 -8.63
N VAL A 15 1.45 6.79 -7.90
CA VAL A 15 2.00 5.44 -7.98
C VAL A 15 1.19 4.68 -9.01
N LEU A 16 1.87 4.10 -10.00
CA LEU A 16 1.24 3.31 -11.05
C LEU A 16 1.11 1.86 -10.61
N ASP A 17 0.09 1.18 -11.11
CA ASP A 17 -0.20 -0.19 -10.72
C ASP A 17 0.88 -1.17 -11.19
N ARG A 18 1.33 -1.03 -12.44
CA ARG A 18 2.32 -1.90 -13.04
C ARG A 18 3.22 -1.12 -13.99
N GLY A 19 4.51 -1.43 -13.95
CA GLY A 19 5.45 -0.90 -14.93
C GLY A 19 5.54 -1.78 -16.19
N PRO A 20 6.17 -1.26 -17.26
CA PRO A 20 6.30 -2.01 -18.52
C PRO A 20 7.03 -3.35 -18.39
N SER A 21 7.88 -3.52 -17.40
CA SER A 21 8.59 -4.75 -17.18
C SER A 21 7.76 -5.82 -16.48
N HIS A 22 6.54 -5.48 -16.06
CA HIS A 22 5.69 -6.42 -15.34
C HIS A 22 5.06 -7.42 -16.32
N PRO A 23 5.00 -8.74 -15.98
CA PRO A 23 4.43 -9.75 -16.88
C PRO A 23 2.96 -9.52 -17.27
N ARG A 24 2.20 -8.83 -16.43
CA ARG A 24 0.80 -8.50 -16.69
C ARG A 24 0.60 -7.04 -17.04
N TYR A 25 1.58 -6.44 -17.69
CA TYR A 25 1.48 -5.03 -18.06
C TYR A 25 0.30 -4.81 -19.02
N ASP A 26 -0.62 -3.97 -18.59
CA ASP A 26 -1.82 -3.61 -19.35
C ASP A 26 -1.96 -2.09 -19.54
N GLY A 27 -0.86 -1.39 -19.35
CA GLY A 27 -0.81 0.06 -19.34
C GLY A 27 -0.62 0.59 -17.93
N ALA A 28 0.09 1.69 -17.82
CA ALA A 28 0.38 2.30 -16.53
C ALA A 28 -0.85 3.06 -16.02
N LYS A 29 -1.58 2.46 -15.10
CA LYS A 29 -2.76 3.07 -14.49
C LYS A 29 -2.45 3.63 -13.11
N PRO A 30 -3.02 4.78 -12.72
CA PRO A 30 -2.88 5.27 -11.36
C PRO A 30 -3.48 4.28 -10.37
N TRP A 31 -2.67 3.88 -9.41
CA TRP A 31 -3.07 2.95 -8.35
C TRP A 31 -3.34 3.69 -7.05
N MET A 32 -2.49 4.64 -6.69
CA MET A 32 -2.68 5.49 -5.53
C MET A 32 -1.95 6.82 -5.69
N ASN A 33 -2.43 7.83 -5.00
CA ASN A 33 -1.69 9.06 -4.77
C ASN A 33 -0.98 8.92 -3.43
N ARG A 34 0.33 9.10 -3.44
CA ARG A 34 1.16 9.06 -2.24
C ARG A 34 1.63 10.46 -1.89
N TYR A 35 1.44 10.84 -0.64
CA TYR A 35 1.89 12.11 -0.12
C TYR A 35 2.92 11.88 0.96
N TYR A 36 4.08 12.52 0.83
CA TYR A 36 5.19 12.37 1.78
C TYR A 36 5.06 13.44 2.85
N VAL A 37 4.70 13.03 4.06
CA VAL A 37 4.54 13.96 5.19
C VAL A 37 5.88 14.24 5.84
N LEU A 38 6.68 13.21 6.11
CA LEU A 38 7.95 13.36 6.80
C LEU A 38 9.14 13.47 5.82
N PHE A 39 9.41 12.41 5.06
CA PHE A 39 10.53 12.40 4.11
C PHE A 39 10.04 12.16 2.68
N ARG A 40 10.48 12.99 1.74
CA ARG A 40 10.35 12.70 0.31
C ARG A 40 11.29 11.57 -0.09
N TYR A 41 12.48 11.56 0.50
CA TYR A 41 13.49 10.53 0.32
C TYR A 41 14.00 10.13 1.69
N ARG A 42 13.46 9.05 2.25
CA ARG A 42 13.83 8.60 3.58
C ARG A 42 15.28 8.07 3.59
N PRO A 43 16.14 8.57 4.49
CA PRO A 43 17.46 7.96 4.69
C PRO A 43 17.32 6.50 5.11
N LYS A 44 18.20 5.64 4.60
CA LYS A 44 18.14 4.19 4.92
C LYS A 44 18.27 3.90 6.41
N TRP A 45 18.99 4.76 7.13
CA TRP A 45 19.21 4.61 8.57
C TRP A 45 18.06 5.11 9.42
N PHE A 46 17.11 5.87 8.84
CA PHE A 46 15.97 6.38 9.60
C PHE A 46 14.88 5.30 9.70
N PRO A 47 14.34 5.03 10.93
CA PRO A 47 13.56 3.81 11.18
C PRO A 47 12.13 3.83 10.65
N PHE A 48 11.60 4.98 10.19
CA PHE A 48 10.23 5.05 9.69
C PHE A 48 10.01 6.24 8.75
N ASN A 49 8.85 6.27 8.14
CA ASN A 49 8.36 7.44 7.42
C ASN A 49 6.87 7.62 7.73
N ILE A 50 6.32 8.75 7.33
CA ILE A 50 4.89 9.02 7.45
C ILE A 50 4.39 9.43 6.07
N LEU A 51 3.46 8.65 5.56
CA LEU A 51 2.87 8.85 4.24
C LEU A 51 1.35 8.93 4.38
N ILE A 52 0.72 9.64 3.46
CA ILE A 52 -0.73 9.56 3.27
C ILE A 52 -0.95 8.92 1.91
N HIS A 53 -1.78 7.88 1.87
CA HIS A 53 -2.20 7.23 0.64
C HIS A 53 -3.67 7.52 0.36
N GLU A 54 -3.95 7.95 -0.84
CA GLU A 54 -5.29 7.97 -1.39
C GLU A 54 -5.35 6.85 -2.43
N MET A 55 -6.15 5.83 -2.14
CA MET A 55 -6.24 4.65 -3.00
C MET A 55 -7.20 4.92 -4.15
N LEU A 56 -6.77 4.61 -5.37
CA LEU A 56 -7.53 4.87 -6.59
C LEU A 56 -8.02 3.58 -7.24
N ALA A 57 -7.38 2.45 -6.95
CA ALA A 57 -7.72 1.16 -7.55
C ALA A 57 -7.37 0.03 -6.58
N ASP A 58 -7.96 -1.13 -6.84
CA ASP A 58 -7.64 -2.37 -6.12
C ASP A 58 -6.17 -2.73 -6.29
N ASP A 59 -5.66 -3.56 -5.38
CA ASP A 59 -4.36 -4.18 -5.58
C ASP A 59 -4.38 -4.99 -6.88
N HIS A 60 -3.34 -4.83 -7.67
CA HIS A 60 -3.27 -5.50 -8.96
C HIS A 60 -3.05 -7.01 -8.79
N GLY A 61 -3.47 -7.77 -9.80
CA GLY A 61 -3.38 -9.21 -9.79
C GLY A 61 -4.45 -9.87 -8.94
N GLU A 62 -4.42 -11.18 -8.87
CA GLU A 62 -5.38 -11.99 -8.11
C GLU A 62 -4.82 -12.44 -6.77
N GLY A 63 -3.54 -12.28 -6.58
CA GLY A 63 -2.83 -12.77 -5.41
C GLY A 63 -2.68 -11.73 -4.32
N VAL A 64 -2.03 -12.16 -3.28
CA VAL A 64 -1.63 -11.34 -2.16
C VAL A 64 -0.16 -10.98 -2.27
N HIS A 65 0.24 -9.89 -1.64
CA HIS A 65 1.62 -9.42 -1.66
C HIS A 65 2.11 -9.05 -0.26
N ASN A 66 3.42 -8.99 -0.12
CA ASN A 66 4.07 -8.46 1.07
C ASN A 66 4.72 -7.10 0.75
N HIS A 67 5.26 -6.47 1.76
CA HIS A 67 5.88 -5.16 1.64
C HIS A 67 7.37 -5.20 1.96
N LEU A 68 8.07 -4.15 1.53
CA LEU A 68 9.51 -3.99 1.77
C LEU A 68 9.83 -3.84 3.26
N CYS A 69 8.91 -3.26 4.02
CA CYS A 69 9.07 -2.94 5.43
C CYS A 69 7.84 -3.41 6.21
N PRO A 70 7.95 -3.65 7.51
CA PRO A 70 6.78 -3.67 8.36
C PRO A 70 6.12 -2.30 8.34
N TYR A 71 4.82 -2.24 8.60
CA TYR A 71 4.12 -0.96 8.54
C TYR A 71 2.93 -0.92 9.49
N ILE A 72 2.53 0.30 9.81
CA ILE A 72 1.26 0.61 10.45
C ILE A 72 0.40 1.33 9.43
N THR A 73 -0.87 0.98 9.36
CA THR A 73 -1.86 1.69 8.55
C THR A 73 -2.99 2.18 9.44
N ILE A 74 -3.45 3.40 9.19
CA ILE A 74 -4.59 4.00 9.89
C ILE A 74 -5.55 4.48 8.83
N ILE A 75 -6.76 3.95 8.82
CA ILE A 75 -7.76 4.35 7.83
C ILE A 75 -8.43 5.64 8.29
N LEU A 76 -8.32 6.69 7.48
CA LEU A 76 -8.91 7.99 7.75
C LEU A 76 -10.32 8.13 7.16
N ARG A 77 -10.53 7.53 5.97
CA ARG A 77 -11.75 7.72 5.20
C ARG A 77 -11.99 6.51 4.28
N GLY A 78 -13.23 6.17 4.03
CA GLY A 78 -13.67 5.22 3.02
C GLY A 78 -13.72 3.78 3.47
N GLY A 79 -12.61 3.24 3.93
CA GLY A 79 -12.51 1.82 4.24
C GLY A 79 -12.26 0.96 3.01
N TYR A 80 -11.85 -0.29 3.24
CA TYR A 80 -11.58 -1.26 2.17
C TYR A 80 -11.66 -2.70 2.69
N TRP A 81 -11.73 -3.64 1.75
CA TRP A 81 -11.61 -5.05 2.06
C TRP A 81 -10.14 -5.45 2.09
N GLU A 82 -9.73 -6.13 3.13
CA GLU A 82 -8.40 -6.71 3.22
C GLU A 82 -8.49 -8.22 3.30
N THR A 83 -7.85 -8.91 2.37
CA THR A 83 -7.70 -10.36 2.37
C THR A 83 -6.36 -10.71 2.96
N THR A 84 -6.37 -11.56 3.99
CA THR A 84 -5.17 -12.06 4.66
C THR A 84 -5.23 -13.59 4.72
N LYS A 85 -4.21 -14.20 5.30
CA LYS A 85 -4.20 -15.64 5.60
C LYS A 85 -5.42 -16.10 6.42
N LYS A 86 -5.96 -15.19 7.25
CA LYS A 86 -7.07 -15.49 8.15
C LYS A 86 -8.43 -15.30 7.52
N GLY A 87 -8.49 -14.71 6.32
CA GLY A 87 -9.73 -14.44 5.62
C GLY A 87 -9.82 -13.03 5.08
N LYS A 88 -11.04 -12.64 4.72
CA LYS A 88 -11.35 -11.34 4.15
C LYS A 88 -12.10 -10.51 5.18
N PHE A 89 -11.62 -9.30 5.43
CA PHE A 89 -12.13 -8.42 6.48
C PHE A 89 -12.42 -7.04 5.91
N TRP A 90 -13.56 -6.48 6.32
CA TRP A 90 -13.85 -5.08 6.06
C TRP A 90 -13.13 -4.20 7.09
N ARG A 91 -12.25 -3.32 6.59
CA ARG A 91 -11.51 -2.36 7.42
C ARG A 91 -12.15 -0.99 7.27
N LYS A 92 -12.79 -0.51 8.33
CA LYS A 92 -13.53 0.76 8.34
C LYS A 92 -12.63 1.92 8.79
N PRO A 93 -13.05 3.18 8.56
CA PRO A 93 -12.34 4.34 9.11
C PRO A 93 -12.14 4.21 10.62
N GLY A 94 -10.94 4.59 11.08
CA GLY A 94 -10.52 4.41 12.46
C GLY A 94 -9.76 3.10 12.73
N TYR A 95 -9.78 2.16 11.77
CA TYR A 95 -8.99 0.94 11.91
C TYR A 95 -7.50 1.25 11.92
N ILE A 96 -6.80 0.65 12.88
CA ILE A 96 -5.33 0.70 12.98
C ILE A 96 -4.82 -0.73 12.83
N GLY A 97 -4.00 -0.95 11.80
CA GLY A 97 -3.41 -2.26 11.54
C GLY A 97 -1.90 -2.22 11.57
N PHE A 98 -1.30 -3.26 12.14
CA PHE A 98 0.14 -3.50 12.06
C PHE A 98 0.38 -4.75 11.22
N ARG A 99 1.36 -4.68 10.31
CA ARG A 99 1.76 -5.82 9.48
C ARG A 99 3.28 -5.93 9.45
N SER A 100 3.77 -7.16 9.60
CA SER A 100 5.18 -7.43 9.40
C SER A 100 5.54 -7.35 7.90
N ALA A 101 6.82 -7.22 7.61
CA ALA A 101 7.29 -7.18 6.22
C ALA A 101 6.99 -8.47 5.44
N ASN A 102 6.78 -9.57 6.14
CA ASN A 102 6.50 -10.88 5.52
C ASN A 102 5.01 -11.21 5.48
N ALA A 103 4.16 -10.36 6.04
CA ALA A 103 2.72 -10.58 5.99
C ALA A 103 2.19 -10.31 4.58
N HIS A 104 1.44 -11.27 4.06
CA HIS A 104 0.82 -11.15 2.75
C HIS A 104 -0.61 -10.67 2.90
N HIS A 105 -1.00 -9.73 2.06
CA HIS A 105 -2.37 -9.24 2.01
C HIS A 105 -2.74 -8.74 0.61
N ARG A 106 -4.02 -8.52 0.44
CA ARG A 106 -4.58 -7.87 -0.74
C ARG A 106 -5.63 -6.86 -0.29
N VAL A 107 -5.64 -5.70 -0.93
CA VAL A 107 -6.64 -4.67 -0.68
C VAL A 107 -7.55 -4.54 -1.89
N ASP A 108 -8.85 -4.63 -1.66
CA ASP A 108 -9.87 -4.40 -2.66
C ASP A 108 -10.77 -3.26 -2.21
N LEU A 109 -11.03 -2.31 -3.09
CA LEU A 109 -11.83 -1.13 -2.78
C LEU A 109 -13.32 -1.43 -2.96
N LYS A 110 -14.13 -0.74 -2.18
CA LYS A 110 -15.57 -0.67 -2.47
C LYS A 110 -15.75 0.25 -3.68
N GLU A 111 -16.57 -0.19 -4.63
CA GLU A 111 -16.85 0.57 -5.82
C GLU A 111 -17.29 2.00 -5.50
N GLY A 112 -16.73 2.96 -6.25
CA GLY A 112 -17.03 4.38 -6.07
C GLY A 112 -16.35 5.04 -4.87
N THR A 113 -15.41 4.35 -4.19
CA THR A 113 -14.70 4.92 -3.05
C THR A 113 -13.22 5.05 -3.31
N ASN A 114 -12.62 6.09 -2.74
CA ASN A 114 -11.17 6.30 -2.74
C ASN A 114 -10.72 6.42 -1.28
N PRO A 115 -10.39 5.29 -0.63
CA PRO A 115 -9.97 5.30 0.75
C PRO A 115 -8.71 6.11 0.96
N MET A 116 -8.61 6.73 2.13
CA MET A 116 -7.43 7.48 2.52
C MET A 116 -6.88 6.91 3.82
N THR A 117 -5.56 6.67 3.84
CA THR A 117 -4.88 6.10 4.99
C THR A 117 -3.64 6.90 5.34
N ILE A 118 -3.28 6.89 6.64
CA ILE A 118 -1.92 7.17 7.07
C ILE A 118 -1.16 5.86 6.99
N PHE A 119 -0.02 5.85 6.34
CA PHE A 119 0.83 4.69 6.18
C PHE A 119 2.21 5.00 6.78
N ILE A 120 2.62 4.20 7.74
CA ILE A 120 3.88 4.40 8.45
C ILE A 120 4.77 3.18 8.21
N PRO A 121 5.62 3.19 7.16
CA PRO A 121 6.57 2.11 6.94
C PRO A 121 7.67 2.16 7.98
N GLY A 122 8.05 1.00 8.48
CA GLY A 122 9.11 0.83 9.48
C GLY A 122 10.49 0.59 8.87
N PRO A 123 11.38 -0.09 9.61
CA PRO A 123 12.75 -0.30 9.17
C PRO A 123 12.86 -1.13 7.89
N PHE A 124 13.85 -0.80 7.06
CA PHE A 124 14.20 -1.61 5.90
C PHE A 124 14.88 -2.92 6.30
N GLY A 125 14.91 -3.88 5.37
CA GLY A 125 15.71 -5.09 5.51
C GLY A 125 15.08 -6.19 6.35
N LEU A 126 13.85 -6.01 6.82
CA LEU A 126 13.16 -7.02 7.61
C LEU A 126 12.35 -8.03 6.78
N ARG A 127 12.17 -7.77 5.48
CA ARG A 127 11.50 -8.71 4.60
C ARG A 127 12.44 -9.86 4.25
N LYS A 128 11.96 -11.08 4.38
CA LYS A 128 12.69 -12.28 3.98
C LYS A 128 12.33 -12.61 2.53
N GLY A 129 13.33 -12.73 1.69
CA GLY A 129 13.15 -13.04 0.27
C GLY A 129 12.66 -11.83 -0.54
N SER A 130 12.28 -12.09 -1.78
CA SER A 130 11.76 -11.07 -2.69
C SER A 130 10.29 -10.82 -2.43
N ARG A 131 9.81 -9.67 -2.92
CA ARG A 131 8.40 -9.34 -2.87
C ARG A 131 7.59 -10.33 -3.71
N SER A 132 6.59 -10.92 -3.09
CA SER A 132 5.60 -11.74 -3.80
C SER A 132 4.49 -10.82 -4.27
N GLU A 133 4.37 -10.63 -5.56
CA GLU A 133 3.41 -9.66 -6.06
C GLU A 133 2.23 -10.28 -6.77
N TYR A 134 2.44 -11.33 -7.53
CA TYR A 134 1.44 -11.76 -8.50
C TYR A 134 1.16 -13.25 -8.42
N GLY A 135 -0.12 -13.56 -8.48
CA GLY A 135 -0.55 -14.94 -8.56
C GLY A 135 -0.25 -15.76 -7.32
N ILE A 136 0.30 -15.13 -6.32
CA ILE A 136 0.49 -15.80 -5.05
C ILE A 136 -0.70 -15.46 -4.18
N ASP A 137 -1.65 -16.34 -4.16
CA ASP A 137 -2.70 -16.28 -3.17
C ASP A 137 -2.49 -17.39 -2.14
N PHE A 138 -3.29 -17.38 -1.11
CA PHE A 138 -3.11 -18.34 -0.04
C PHE A 138 -3.52 -19.77 -0.41
N LYS A 139 -4.22 -19.93 -1.53
CA LYS A 139 -4.63 -21.24 -2.02
C LYS A 139 -3.56 -21.89 -2.87
N THR A 140 -2.90 -21.09 -3.69
CA THR A 140 -1.91 -21.58 -4.63
C THR A 140 -0.49 -21.49 -4.12
N LYS A 141 -0.28 -20.74 -3.07
CA LYS A 141 1.05 -20.62 -2.46
C LYS A 141 1.49 -21.96 -1.91
N LYS A 142 2.57 -22.44 -2.48
CA LYS A 142 3.21 -23.67 -2.06
C LYS A 142 4.37 -23.41 -1.11
#